data_37d6afb0b26a59e3cb9b861bbd051893
#
_entry.id   37d6afb0b26a59e3cb9b861bbd051893
#
_cell.length_a   1.000
_cell.length_b   1.000
_cell.length_c   1.000
_cell.angle_alpha   90.00
_cell.angle_beta   90.00
_cell.angle_gamma   90.00
#
_symmetry.space_group_name_H-M   'P 1'
#
loop_
_entity.id
_entity.type
_entity.pdbx_description
1 polymer ?
#
loop_
_entity_poly.entity_id
_entity_poly.type
_entity_poly.pdbx_seq_one_letter_code
_entity_poly.pdbx_strand_id
1 'polypeptide(L)'
;MNLNRRQLLQVAAATGIGTTLFSQTVRSSTQNDAKTSRLIAQADTYAAEVDRGLAYFKEQAVAQLPLVEALQTAIASGDIEAAKQAYIDSRPPYEQIEVLALNFEQTDTNIDARPYAFDRGEEDPAFVGFHRIEGLIFRDNNLADAVPYAEGLIADVKNLMGDLEARENFDSPSHFEGMIGLATEVPAKKISSEEETWSDQSILIFQENWKGIYSQLEPFLAKLQSIDSQAATNAMSTYETAIATVKPYFTEGQVAAAPYSGLNAAQRGEIVTVAYRFRDAIIDVREKLGIV
;
A
#
# COMPACT_ATOMS: atom_id res chain seq x y z
N MET A 1 -20.49 -7.51 11.98
CA MET A 1 -20.24 -8.24 10.73
C MET A 1 -19.04 -7.53 10.11
N ASN A 2 -17.85 -8.02 10.35
CA ASN A 2 -16.63 -7.40 9.83
C ASN A 2 -16.40 -7.95 8.43
N LEU A 3 -16.49 -7.08 7.43
CA LEU A 3 -16.19 -7.42 6.05
C LEU A 3 -14.68 -7.37 5.84
N ASN A 4 -14.07 -8.41 5.28
CA ASN A 4 -12.66 -8.40 4.91
C ASN A 4 -12.42 -7.50 3.68
N ARG A 5 -11.15 -7.23 3.34
CA ARG A 5 -10.74 -6.35 2.22
C ARG A 5 -11.49 -6.66 0.91
N ARG A 6 -11.67 -7.93 0.61
CA ARG A 6 -12.41 -8.44 -0.55
C ARG A 6 -13.90 -8.13 -0.52
N GLN A 7 -14.53 -8.14 0.66
CA GLN A 7 -15.96 -7.83 0.82
C GLN A 7 -16.25 -6.34 0.73
N LEU A 8 -15.33 -5.47 1.14
CA LEU A 8 -15.46 -4.01 1.02
C LEU A 8 -15.36 -3.52 -0.44
N LEU A 9 -14.49 -4.14 -1.25
CA LEU A 9 -14.37 -3.84 -2.69
C LEU A 9 -15.58 -4.34 -3.48
N GLN A 10 -16.20 -5.46 -3.07
CA GLN A 10 -17.42 -5.98 -3.73
C GLN A 10 -18.68 -5.17 -3.43
N VAL A 11 -18.76 -4.47 -2.30
CA VAL A 11 -19.93 -3.63 -1.95
C VAL A 11 -19.96 -2.34 -2.76
N ALA A 12 -18.83 -1.83 -3.22
CA ALA A 12 -18.77 -0.65 -4.10
C ALA A 12 -19.26 -0.92 -5.55
N ALA A 13 -19.34 -2.20 -5.96
CA ALA A 13 -19.74 -2.61 -7.30
C ALA A 13 -21.23 -3.01 -7.44
N ALA A 14 -22.02 -3.03 -6.36
CA ALA A 14 -23.35 -3.69 -6.31
C ALA A 14 -24.54 -2.75 -6.17
N THR A 15 -24.51 -1.50 -6.60
CA THR A 15 -25.71 -0.64 -6.66
C THR A 15 -26.07 -0.26 -8.10
N GLY A 16 -26.69 -1.19 -8.79
CA GLY A 16 -27.32 -0.96 -10.08
C GLY A 16 -28.38 -2.03 -10.37
N ILE A 17 -29.59 -1.84 -9.83
CA ILE A 17 -30.74 -2.72 -10.09
C ILE A 17 -31.44 -2.29 -11.38
N GLY A 18 -31.67 -3.24 -12.25
CA GLY A 18 -32.53 -3.06 -13.42
C GLY A 18 -32.77 -4.35 -14.16
N THR A 19 -33.87 -5.05 -13.81
CA THR A 19 -34.37 -6.25 -14.48
C THR A 19 -34.86 -5.97 -15.89
N THR A 20 -34.41 -6.75 -16.89
CA THR A 20 -35.25 -7.24 -18.00
C THR A 20 -34.62 -8.48 -18.61
N LEU A 21 -35.29 -9.63 -18.47
CA LEU A 21 -35.09 -10.83 -19.25
C LEU A 21 -35.69 -10.59 -20.66
N PHE A 22 -34.87 -10.78 -21.73
CA PHE A 22 -35.30 -11.46 -22.96
C PHE A 22 -34.09 -11.63 -23.93
N SER A 23 -33.87 -12.87 -24.30
CA SER A 23 -33.14 -13.43 -25.47
C SER A 23 -32.30 -12.52 -26.34
N GLN A 24 -30.94 -12.75 -26.28
CA GLN A 24 -30.06 -12.61 -27.44
C GLN A 24 -28.78 -13.46 -27.26
N THR A 25 -28.85 -14.69 -27.71
CA THR A 25 -27.74 -15.65 -27.76
C THR A 25 -26.98 -15.58 -29.10
N VAL A 26 -26.53 -14.45 -29.56
CA VAL A 26 -25.57 -14.36 -30.69
C VAL A 26 -24.74 -13.05 -30.70
N ARG A 27 -24.97 -12.08 -29.82
CA ARG A 27 -24.20 -10.82 -29.82
C ARG A 27 -23.18 -10.67 -28.69
N SER A 28 -23.01 -11.68 -27.81
CA SER A 28 -22.14 -11.56 -26.64
C SER A 28 -20.64 -11.80 -26.91
N SER A 29 -20.29 -12.54 -27.99
CA SER A 29 -18.89 -12.82 -28.28
C SER A 29 -18.14 -11.58 -28.82
N THR A 30 -18.72 -10.85 -29.75
CA THR A 30 -18.06 -9.69 -30.36
C THR A 30 -17.93 -8.48 -29.43
N GLN A 31 -18.82 -8.30 -28.46
CA GLN A 31 -18.69 -7.23 -27.46
C GLN A 31 -17.66 -7.56 -26.38
N ASN A 32 -17.58 -8.82 -25.96
CA ASN A 32 -16.54 -9.26 -25.01
C ASN A 32 -15.16 -9.24 -25.68
N ASP A 33 -15.03 -9.70 -26.92
CA ASP A 33 -13.79 -9.65 -27.68
C ASP A 33 -13.32 -8.20 -27.92
N ALA A 34 -14.24 -7.27 -28.21
CA ALA A 34 -13.91 -5.86 -28.36
C ALA A 34 -13.54 -5.19 -27.02
N LYS A 35 -14.16 -5.58 -25.91
CA LYS A 35 -13.83 -5.09 -24.58
C LYS A 35 -12.49 -5.64 -24.10
N THR A 36 -12.25 -6.94 -24.30
CA THR A 36 -10.97 -7.60 -23.99
C THR A 36 -9.85 -7.04 -24.86
N SER A 37 -10.08 -6.84 -26.16
CA SER A 37 -9.09 -6.22 -27.07
C SER A 37 -8.80 -4.76 -26.71
N ARG A 38 -9.79 -3.98 -26.23
CA ARG A 38 -9.57 -2.63 -25.73
C ARG A 38 -8.77 -2.60 -24.42
N LEU A 39 -9.05 -3.51 -23.49
CA LEU A 39 -8.30 -3.63 -22.22
C LEU A 39 -6.84 -4.03 -22.48
N ILE A 40 -6.60 -5.00 -23.39
CA ILE A 40 -5.24 -5.41 -23.79
C ILE A 40 -4.51 -4.26 -24.50
N ALA A 41 -5.16 -3.56 -25.44
CA ALA A 41 -4.56 -2.43 -26.13
C ALA A 41 -4.24 -1.24 -25.18
N GLN A 42 -5.04 -1.05 -24.13
CA GLN A 42 -4.82 0.01 -23.14
C GLN A 42 -3.70 -0.32 -22.17
N ALA A 43 -3.59 -1.57 -21.73
CA ALA A 43 -2.44 -2.05 -20.95
C ALA A 43 -1.13 -1.87 -21.74
N ASP A 44 -1.12 -2.21 -23.03
CA ASP A 44 0.03 -2.00 -23.92
C ASP A 44 0.40 -0.52 -24.07
N THR A 45 -0.59 0.39 -24.06
CA THR A 45 -0.34 1.84 -24.18
C THR A 45 0.50 2.41 -23.05
N TYR A 46 0.38 1.85 -21.84
CA TYR A 46 1.06 2.33 -20.62
C TYR A 46 2.08 1.31 -20.09
N ALA A 47 2.46 0.30 -20.85
CA ALA A 47 3.40 -0.75 -20.40
C ALA A 47 4.74 -0.16 -19.91
N ALA A 48 5.27 0.86 -20.59
CA ALA A 48 6.52 1.51 -20.20
C ALA A 48 6.41 2.29 -18.87
N GLU A 49 5.23 2.85 -18.57
CA GLU A 49 4.93 3.53 -17.31
C GLU A 49 4.83 2.52 -16.17
N VAL A 50 4.13 1.41 -16.41
CA VAL A 50 4.06 0.26 -15.48
C VAL A 50 5.44 -0.31 -15.20
N ASP A 51 6.28 -0.52 -16.24
CA ASP A 51 7.64 -1.04 -16.06
C ASP A 51 8.51 -0.13 -15.20
N ARG A 52 8.39 1.20 -15.33
CA ARG A 52 9.12 2.15 -14.48
C ARG A 52 8.66 2.11 -13.03
N GLY A 53 7.35 2.08 -12.79
CA GLY A 53 6.80 1.94 -11.45
C GLY A 53 7.24 0.62 -10.78
N LEU A 54 7.15 -0.48 -11.51
CA LEU A 54 7.56 -1.80 -11.01
C LEU A 54 9.07 -1.88 -10.75
N ALA A 55 9.90 -1.24 -11.58
CA ALA A 55 11.35 -1.16 -11.34
C ALA A 55 11.66 -0.50 -9.98
N TYR A 56 10.98 0.58 -9.64
CA TYR A 56 11.12 1.22 -8.33
C TYR A 56 10.76 0.25 -7.19
N PHE A 57 9.68 -0.51 -7.29
CA PHE A 57 9.30 -1.47 -6.24
C PHE A 57 10.29 -2.63 -6.09
N LYS A 58 10.87 -3.09 -7.19
CA LYS A 58 11.96 -4.07 -7.15
C LYS A 58 13.17 -3.53 -6.39
N GLU A 59 13.52 -2.28 -6.59
CA GLU A 59 14.59 -1.61 -5.82
C GLU A 59 14.24 -1.53 -4.33
N GLN A 60 13.00 -1.19 -3.99
CA GLN A 60 12.55 -1.17 -2.60
C GLN A 60 12.57 -2.57 -1.96
N ALA A 61 12.14 -3.62 -2.68
CA ALA A 61 12.19 -4.99 -2.17
C ALA A 61 13.64 -5.47 -1.92
N VAL A 62 14.58 -5.10 -2.80
CA VAL A 62 16.03 -5.35 -2.57
C VAL A 62 16.53 -4.59 -1.34
N ALA A 63 16.12 -3.33 -1.14
CA ALA A 63 16.49 -2.53 0.02
C ALA A 63 15.85 -3.06 1.33
N GLN A 64 14.68 -3.69 1.25
CA GLN A 64 13.96 -4.27 2.39
C GLN A 64 14.73 -5.43 3.03
N LEU A 65 15.35 -6.29 2.23
CA LEU A 65 15.95 -7.53 2.73
C LEU A 65 17.02 -7.30 3.82
N PRO A 66 18.05 -6.46 3.64
CA PRO A 66 19.04 -6.23 4.70
C PRO A 66 18.43 -5.58 5.96
N LEU A 67 17.34 -4.84 5.85
CA LEU A 67 16.69 -4.22 6.99
C LEU A 67 15.94 -5.24 7.86
N VAL A 68 15.24 -6.20 7.25
CA VAL A 68 14.60 -7.29 8.01
C VAL A 68 15.63 -8.28 8.56
N GLU A 69 16.77 -8.47 7.91
CA GLU A 69 17.90 -9.24 8.45
C GLU A 69 18.53 -8.52 9.66
N ALA A 70 18.63 -7.19 9.62
CA ALA A 70 19.08 -6.39 10.76
C ALA A 70 18.09 -6.45 11.93
N LEU A 71 16.77 -6.42 11.66
CA LEU A 71 15.72 -6.61 12.64
C LEU A 71 15.84 -7.98 13.32
N GLN A 72 15.98 -9.06 12.56
CA GLN A 72 16.18 -10.41 13.09
C GLN A 72 17.43 -10.48 13.97
N THR A 73 18.54 -9.87 13.55
CA THR A 73 19.78 -9.83 14.31
C THR A 73 19.62 -9.08 15.64
N ALA A 74 18.92 -7.93 15.63
CA ALA A 74 18.65 -7.14 16.82
C ALA A 74 17.76 -7.91 17.81
N ILE A 75 16.71 -8.59 17.32
CA ILE A 75 15.85 -9.46 18.13
C ILE A 75 16.66 -10.59 18.77
N ALA A 76 17.49 -11.28 17.99
CA ALA A 76 18.31 -12.40 18.47
C ALA A 76 19.39 -11.97 19.49
N SER A 77 19.83 -10.71 19.44
CA SER A 77 20.81 -10.17 20.40
C SER A 77 20.25 -9.99 21.82
N GLY A 78 18.91 -9.92 21.97
CA GLY A 78 18.26 -9.64 23.24
C GLY A 78 18.22 -8.17 23.63
N ASP A 79 18.64 -7.25 22.75
CA ASP A 79 18.59 -5.81 22.97
C ASP A 79 17.24 -5.26 22.47
N ILE A 80 16.34 -4.95 23.41
CA ILE A 80 14.97 -4.51 23.10
C ILE A 80 14.94 -3.16 22.38
N GLU A 81 15.82 -2.22 22.74
CA GLU A 81 15.84 -0.90 22.13
C GLU A 81 16.43 -0.97 20.70
N ALA A 82 17.46 -1.79 20.51
CA ALA A 82 17.97 -2.05 19.16
C ALA A 82 16.92 -2.74 18.29
N ALA A 83 16.15 -3.69 18.84
CA ALA A 83 15.08 -4.36 18.11
C ALA A 83 13.94 -3.39 17.72
N LYS A 84 13.51 -2.49 18.62
CA LYS A 84 12.52 -1.45 18.32
C LYS A 84 12.99 -0.50 17.22
N GLN A 85 14.25 -0.06 17.28
CA GLN A 85 14.80 0.82 16.24
C GLN A 85 14.88 0.08 14.90
N ALA A 86 15.39 -1.15 14.87
CA ALA A 86 15.47 -1.95 13.65
C ALA A 86 14.10 -2.26 13.05
N TYR A 87 13.06 -2.44 13.88
CA TYR A 87 11.68 -2.57 13.42
C TYR A 87 11.26 -1.31 12.65
N ILE A 88 11.40 -0.13 13.27
CA ILE A 88 11.04 1.15 12.66
C ILE A 88 11.79 1.36 11.34
N ASP A 89 13.11 1.11 11.35
CA ASP A 89 13.96 1.28 10.18
C ASP A 89 13.61 0.33 9.03
N SER A 90 13.00 -0.81 9.34
CA SER A 90 12.62 -1.82 8.35
C SER A 90 11.24 -1.61 7.74
N ARG A 91 10.40 -0.70 8.25
CA ARG A 91 9.05 -0.47 7.71
C ARG A 91 9.02 0.24 6.34
N PRO A 92 9.83 1.30 6.07
CA PRO A 92 9.64 2.18 4.92
C PRO A 92 9.57 1.48 3.56
N PRO A 93 10.46 0.56 3.17
CA PRO A 93 10.43 0.00 1.82
C PRO A 93 9.16 -0.81 1.55
N TYR A 94 8.66 -1.59 2.52
CA TYR A 94 7.44 -2.35 2.35
C TYR A 94 6.21 -1.45 2.21
N GLU A 95 6.10 -0.40 3.03
CA GLU A 95 5.00 0.56 2.97
C GLU A 95 4.86 1.25 1.62
N GLN A 96 5.98 1.42 0.91
CA GLN A 96 5.96 1.94 -0.45
C GLN A 96 5.47 0.88 -1.45
N ILE A 97 5.83 -0.40 -1.26
CA ILE A 97 5.42 -1.50 -2.14
C ILE A 97 3.95 -1.90 -1.94
N GLU A 98 3.39 -1.68 -0.75
CA GLU A 98 2.00 -2.04 -0.37
C GLU A 98 0.95 -1.53 -1.37
N VAL A 99 1.26 -0.50 -2.16
CA VAL A 99 0.39 0.04 -3.23
C VAL A 99 -0.15 -1.06 -4.15
N LEU A 100 0.65 -2.08 -4.43
CA LEU A 100 0.27 -3.20 -5.33
C LEU A 100 -0.01 -4.51 -4.57
N ALA A 101 -0.35 -4.43 -3.28
CA ALA A 101 -0.64 -5.60 -2.43
C ALA A 101 -1.66 -6.58 -3.03
N LEU A 102 -2.62 -6.08 -3.81
CA LEU A 102 -3.61 -6.92 -4.51
C LEU A 102 -2.99 -7.84 -5.57
N ASN A 103 -1.79 -7.54 -6.06
CA ASN A 103 -1.08 -8.36 -7.04
C ASN A 103 -0.30 -9.51 -6.39
N PHE A 104 -0.13 -9.48 -5.05
CA PHE A 104 0.57 -10.49 -4.25
C PHE A 104 -0.10 -10.71 -2.87
N GLU A 105 -1.42 -10.87 -2.86
CA GLU A 105 -2.26 -10.91 -1.63
C GLU A 105 -1.76 -11.84 -0.54
N GLN A 106 -1.25 -13.04 -0.90
CA GLN A 106 -0.77 -14.00 0.11
C GLN A 106 0.53 -13.52 0.76
N THR A 107 1.44 -12.97 -0.02
CA THR A 107 2.71 -12.42 0.47
C THR A 107 2.45 -11.18 1.32
N ASP A 108 1.55 -10.29 0.89
CA ASP A 108 1.07 -9.14 1.66
C ASP A 108 0.48 -9.57 3.01
N THR A 109 -0.40 -10.58 3.01
CA THR A 109 -0.98 -11.13 4.24
C THR A 109 0.09 -11.64 5.21
N ASN A 110 1.11 -12.31 4.71
CA ASN A 110 2.20 -12.81 5.55
C ASN A 110 3.10 -11.70 6.10
N ILE A 111 3.29 -10.62 5.35
CA ILE A 111 4.18 -9.52 5.75
C ILE A 111 3.49 -8.52 6.67
N ASP A 112 2.22 -8.13 6.36
CA ASP A 112 1.63 -6.93 6.95
C ASP A 112 0.18 -7.09 7.46
N ALA A 113 -0.40 -8.30 7.45
CA ALA A 113 -1.77 -8.45 7.93
C ALA A 113 -1.88 -8.18 9.43
N ARG A 114 -2.95 -7.48 9.80
CA ARG A 114 -3.27 -7.13 11.17
C ARG A 114 -4.13 -8.20 11.84
N PRO A 115 -4.16 -8.29 13.18
CA PRO A 115 -4.88 -9.36 13.90
C PRO A 115 -6.34 -9.49 13.49
N TYR A 116 -7.02 -8.38 13.20
CA TYR A 116 -8.43 -8.42 12.84
C TYR A 116 -8.74 -9.04 11.46
N ALA A 117 -7.69 -9.31 10.65
CA ALA A 117 -7.84 -10.05 9.39
C ALA A 117 -8.06 -11.55 9.61
N PHE A 118 -7.84 -12.05 10.81
CA PHE A 118 -7.90 -13.47 11.16
C PHE A 118 -9.05 -13.78 12.13
N ASP A 119 -9.68 -14.94 11.99
CA ASP A 119 -10.82 -15.37 12.82
C ASP A 119 -10.51 -15.41 14.32
N ARG A 120 -9.26 -15.75 14.68
CA ARG A 120 -8.81 -15.82 16.07
C ARG A 120 -7.99 -14.62 16.52
N GLY A 121 -7.93 -13.57 15.70
CA GLY A 121 -7.16 -12.37 16.01
C GLY A 121 -5.67 -12.67 16.26
N GLU A 122 -5.11 -12.15 17.34
CA GLU A 122 -3.70 -12.36 17.70
C GLU A 122 -3.35 -13.83 18.06
N GLU A 123 -4.35 -14.65 18.39
CA GLU A 123 -4.16 -16.08 18.71
C GLU A 123 -4.18 -16.95 17.45
N ASP A 124 -4.40 -16.36 16.27
CA ASP A 124 -4.41 -17.11 15.03
C ASP A 124 -2.97 -17.50 14.64
N PRO A 125 -2.70 -18.78 14.33
CA PRO A 125 -1.36 -19.22 13.94
C PRO A 125 -0.91 -18.64 12.58
N ALA A 126 -1.84 -18.16 11.78
CA ALA A 126 -1.53 -17.46 10.52
C ALA A 126 -1.21 -15.97 10.73
N PHE A 127 -1.40 -15.40 11.93
CA PHE A 127 -0.99 -14.04 12.25
C PHE A 127 0.52 -13.99 12.45
N VAL A 128 1.23 -13.55 11.42
CA VAL A 128 2.70 -13.45 11.31
C VAL A 128 3.09 -12.06 10.81
N GLY A 129 4.33 -11.85 10.43
CA GLY A 129 4.82 -10.63 9.80
C GLY A 129 5.06 -9.47 10.77
N PHE A 130 5.09 -8.25 10.21
CA PHE A 130 5.47 -7.05 10.96
C PHE A 130 4.60 -6.82 12.19
N HIS A 131 3.29 -6.86 12.08
CA HIS A 131 2.40 -6.55 13.21
C HIS A 131 2.42 -7.61 14.33
N ARG A 132 2.77 -8.86 14.00
CA ARG A 132 3.04 -9.86 15.04
C ARG A 132 4.32 -9.51 15.81
N ILE A 133 5.37 -9.15 15.09
CA ILE A 133 6.65 -8.74 15.68
C ILE A 133 6.47 -7.45 16.48
N GLU A 134 5.72 -6.47 15.96
CA GLU A 134 5.41 -5.21 16.63
C GLU A 134 4.81 -5.44 18.02
N GLY A 135 3.74 -6.25 18.12
CA GLY A 135 3.11 -6.57 19.39
C GLY A 135 4.06 -7.22 20.38
N LEU A 136 4.88 -8.16 19.93
CA LEU A 136 5.85 -8.85 20.79
C LEU A 136 6.97 -7.91 21.28
N ILE A 137 7.46 -6.99 20.45
CA ILE A 137 8.57 -6.10 20.79
C ILE A 137 8.08 -4.91 21.63
N PHE A 138 7.06 -4.18 21.15
CA PHE A 138 6.68 -2.89 21.74
C PHE A 138 5.74 -3.03 22.93
N ARG A 139 4.78 -3.96 22.85
CA ARG A 139 3.80 -4.19 23.92
C ARG A 139 4.34 -5.15 24.98
N ASP A 140 4.82 -6.33 24.52
CA ASP A 140 5.09 -7.46 25.42
C ASP A 140 6.56 -7.50 25.89
N ASN A 141 7.46 -6.75 25.24
CA ASN A 141 8.92 -6.79 25.43
C ASN A 141 9.48 -8.23 25.38
N ASN A 142 8.93 -9.04 24.51
CA ASN A 142 9.21 -10.47 24.38
C ASN A 142 9.97 -10.79 23.08
N LEU A 143 11.29 -10.60 23.14
CA LEU A 143 12.16 -10.87 21.98
C LEU A 143 12.27 -12.36 21.67
N ALA A 144 12.19 -13.23 22.69
CA ALA A 144 12.36 -14.67 22.48
C ALA A 144 11.28 -15.24 21.57
N ASP A 145 10.03 -14.84 21.76
CA ASP A 145 8.92 -15.27 20.93
C ASP A 145 8.89 -14.56 19.56
N ALA A 146 9.59 -13.42 19.41
CA ALA A 146 9.68 -12.69 18.15
C ALA A 146 10.66 -13.32 17.13
N VAL A 147 11.65 -14.13 17.58
CA VAL A 147 12.68 -14.72 16.72
C VAL A 147 12.09 -15.47 15.52
N PRO A 148 11.18 -16.46 15.69
CA PRO A 148 10.67 -17.24 14.56
C PRO A 148 9.85 -16.39 13.57
N TYR A 149 9.21 -15.32 14.02
CA TYR A 149 8.46 -14.41 13.14
C TYR A 149 9.40 -13.53 12.33
N ALA A 150 10.52 -13.07 12.90
CA ALA A 150 11.53 -12.34 12.16
C ALA A 150 12.24 -13.21 11.10
N GLU A 151 12.48 -14.48 11.39
CA GLU A 151 12.99 -15.45 10.41
C GLU A 151 11.99 -15.68 9.28
N GLY A 152 10.69 -15.82 9.61
CA GLY A 152 9.60 -15.95 8.63
C GLY A 152 9.50 -14.71 7.73
N LEU A 153 9.58 -13.51 8.29
CA LEU A 153 9.52 -12.25 7.56
C LEU A 153 10.62 -12.14 6.50
N ILE A 154 11.84 -12.61 6.79
CA ILE A 154 12.93 -12.65 5.80
C ILE A 154 12.57 -13.55 4.61
N ALA A 155 11.91 -14.69 4.86
CA ALA A 155 11.45 -15.57 3.79
C ALA A 155 10.34 -14.92 2.95
N ASP A 156 9.40 -14.23 3.60
CA ASP A 156 8.28 -13.56 2.91
C ASP A 156 8.77 -12.35 2.09
N VAL A 157 9.77 -11.60 2.54
CA VAL A 157 10.42 -10.56 1.73
C VAL A 157 11.10 -11.16 0.48
N LYS A 158 11.71 -12.34 0.57
CA LYS A 158 12.26 -13.04 -0.61
C LYS A 158 11.15 -13.52 -1.55
N ASN A 159 10.00 -13.95 -1.03
CA ASN A 159 8.83 -14.29 -1.83
C ASN A 159 8.32 -13.04 -2.57
N LEU A 160 8.22 -11.89 -1.88
CA LEU A 160 7.83 -10.61 -2.47
C LEU A 160 8.74 -10.22 -3.65
N MET A 161 10.07 -10.40 -3.51
CA MET A 161 10.99 -10.17 -4.61
C MET A 161 10.66 -11.06 -5.82
N GLY A 162 10.27 -12.32 -5.59
CA GLY A 162 9.81 -13.24 -6.64
C GLY A 162 8.49 -12.81 -7.28
N ASP A 163 7.52 -12.39 -6.48
CA ASP A 163 6.21 -11.93 -6.97
C ASP A 163 6.34 -10.69 -7.87
N LEU A 164 7.24 -9.76 -7.52
CA LEU A 164 7.52 -8.57 -8.32
C LEU A 164 8.21 -8.87 -9.66
N GLU A 165 8.82 -10.04 -9.85
CA GLU A 165 9.38 -10.47 -11.14
C GLU A 165 8.32 -10.99 -12.13
N ALA A 166 7.14 -11.37 -11.67
CA ALA A 166 6.03 -11.86 -12.49
C ALA A 166 5.32 -10.69 -13.22
N ARG A 167 6.02 -10.11 -14.22
CA ARG A 167 5.61 -8.89 -14.94
C ARG A 167 4.19 -8.94 -15.50
N GLU A 168 3.71 -10.12 -15.87
CA GLU A 168 2.37 -10.37 -16.43
C GLU A 168 1.24 -10.08 -15.43
N ASN A 169 1.54 -10.01 -14.14
CA ASN A 169 0.55 -9.72 -13.10
C ASN A 169 0.31 -8.22 -12.93
N PHE A 170 1.03 -7.36 -13.66
CA PHE A 170 1.00 -5.91 -13.47
C PHE A 170 0.59 -5.19 -14.76
N ASP A 171 -0.43 -4.35 -14.66
CA ASP A 171 -0.92 -3.50 -15.74
C ASP A 171 -1.36 -2.13 -15.23
N SER A 172 -1.65 -1.21 -16.15
CA SER A 172 -2.04 0.15 -15.75
C SER A 172 -3.37 0.21 -14.96
N PRO A 173 -4.41 -0.59 -15.27
CA PRO A 173 -5.59 -0.66 -14.42
C PRO A 173 -5.28 -1.09 -12.98
N SER A 174 -4.52 -2.18 -12.77
CA SER A 174 -4.17 -2.66 -11.43
C SER A 174 -3.29 -1.66 -10.66
N HIS A 175 -2.39 -0.94 -11.35
CA HIS A 175 -1.61 0.14 -10.72
C HIS A 175 -2.52 1.25 -10.19
N PHE A 176 -3.50 1.72 -10.98
CA PHE A 176 -4.43 2.74 -10.54
C PHE A 176 -5.40 2.23 -9.47
N GLU A 177 -5.83 0.97 -9.54
CA GLU A 177 -6.64 0.36 -8.49
C GLU A 177 -5.88 0.34 -7.15
N GLY A 178 -4.63 -0.11 -7.16
CA GLY A 178 -3.77 -0.12 -5.98
C GLY A 178 -3.51 1.29 -5.42
N MET A 179 -3.11 2.25 -6.27
CA MET A 179 -2.89 3.64 -5.86
C MET A 179 -4.14 4.27 -5.22
N ILE A 180 -5.32 4.12 -5.84
CA ILE A 180 -6.58 4.68 -5.33
C ILE A 180 -7.01 3.95 -4.07
N GLY A 181 -6.83 2.62 -4.02
CA GLY A 181 -7.12 1.79 -2.87
C GLY A 181 -6.34 2.26 -1.64
N LEU A 182 -5.02 2.28 -1.72
CA LEU A 182 -4.17 2.69 -0.61
C LEU A 182 -4.36 4.17 -0.24
N ALA A 183 -4.50 5.07 -1.23
CA ALA A 183 -4.81 6.49 -0.99
C ALA A 183 -6.16 6.69 -0.28
N THR A 184 -7.10 5.76 -0.41
CA THR A 184 -8.38 5.75 0.32
C THR A 184 -8.22 5.17 1.72
N GLU A 185 -7.39 4.15 1.87
CA GLU A 185 -7.20 3.44 3.14
C GLU A 185 -6.56 4.33 4.22
N VAL A 186 -5.57 5.14 3.86
CA VAL A 186 -4.91 6.06 4.80
C VAL A 186 -5.92 6.94 5.54
N PRO A 187 -6.78 7.76 4.89
CA PRO A 187 -7.72 8.62 5.60
C PRO A 187 -8.95 7.91 6.14
N ALA A 188 -9.32 6.74 5.59
CA ALA A 188 -10.54 6.02 5.98
C ALA A 188 -10.34 5.04 7.13
N LYS A 189 -9.14 4.46 7.27
CA LYS A 189 -8.82 3.42 8.26
C LYS A 189 -7.56 3.75 9.05
N LYS A 190 -6.41 3.84 8.37
CA LYS A 190 -5.09 3.98 9.01
C LYS A 190 -5.02 5.18 9.96
N ILE A 191 -5.77 6.25 9.70
CA ILE A 191 -5.91 7.43 10.57
C ILE A 191 -6.53 7.13 11.94
N SER A 192 -7.19 6.00 12.13
CA SER A 192 -7.78 5.58 13.41
C SER A 192 -6.76 5.04 14.42
N SER A 193 -5.48 4.98 14.07
CA SER A 193 -4.36 4.40 14.84
C SER A 193 -4.30 2.87 14.78
N GLU A 194 -4.93 2.24 13.81
CA GLU A 194 -4.84 0.79 13.63
C GLU A 194 -3.57 0.36 12.90
N GLU A 195 -2.86 1.32 12.29
CA GLU A 195 -1.73 1.06 11.40
C GLU A 195 -0.50 0.57 12.17
N GLU A 196 -0.03 1.34 13.11
CA GLU A 196 1.07 1.01 14.00
C GLU A 196 0.57 1.10 15.44
N THR A 197 -0.09 0.03 15.89
CA THR A 197 -0.86 0.03 17.13
C THR A 197 0.02 0.14 18.38
N TRP A 198 1.22 -0.43 18.34
CA TRP A 198 2.10 -0.53 19.49
C TRP A 198 3.40 0.26 19.34
N SER A 199 3.88 0.48 18.13
CA SER A 199 5.07 1.30 17.83
C SER A 199 4.77 2.80 17.83
N ASP A 200 3.49 3.16 17.63
CA ASP A 200 3.02 4.56 17.52
C ASP A 200 3.61 5.32 16.30
N GLN A 201 4.00 4.60 15.25
CA GLN A 201 4.69 5.14 14.07
C GLN A 201 3.80 5.39 12.85
N SER A 202 2.47 5.48 13.01
CA SER A 202 1.52 5.64 11.90
C SER A 202 1.84 6.81 10.95
N ILE A 203 2.47 7.91 11.44
CA ILE A 203 2.88 9.03 10.57
C ILE A 203 3.96 8.61 9.56
N LEU A 204 4.91 7.76 9.99
CA LEU A 204 5.92 7.18 9.11
C LEU A 204 5.24 6.40 7.99
N ILE A 205 4.30 5.54 8.35
CA ILE A 205 3.56 4.71 7.39
C ILE A 205 2.80 5.58 6.38
N PHE A 206 2.08 6.62 6.82
CA PHE A 206 1.37 7.51 5.89
C PHE A 206 2.32 8.17 4.88
N GLN A 207 3.47 8.66 5.35
CA GLN A 207 4.46 9.26 4.46
C GLN A 207 4.96 8.25 3.43
N GLU A 208 5.30 7.03 3.86
CA GLU A 208 5.86 6.01 2.97
C GLU A 208 4.80 5.46 2.00
N ASN A 209 3.55 5.28 2.42
CA ASN A 209 2.45 4.95 1.51
C ASN A 209 2.29 6.01 0.42
N TRP A 210 2.32 7.31 0.75
CA TRP A 210 2.21 8.38 -0.26
C TRP A 210 3.41 8.42 -1.19
N LYS A 211 4.63 8.14 -0.73
CA LYS A 211 5.82 8.00 -1.58
C LYS A 211 5.67 6.83 -2.56
N GLY A 212 5.20 5.69 -2.06
CA GLY A 212 4.91 4.52 -2.89
C GLY A 212 3.87 4.82 -3.96
N ILE A 213 2.74 5.43 -3.58
CA ILE A 213 1.69 5.85 -4.51
C ILE A 213 2.27 6.81 -5.57
N TYR A 214 3.04 7.81 -5.16
CA TYR A 214 3.61 8.78 -6.10
C TYR A 214 4.63 8.15 -7.05
N SER A 215 5.42 7.19 -6.58
CA SER A 215 6.38 6.47 -7.42
C SER A 215 5.71 5.71 -8.57
N GLN A 216 4.46 5.24 -8.35
CA GLN A 216 3.65 4.59 -9.38
C GLN A 216 2.90 5.58 -10.26
N LEU A 217 2.56 6.77 -9.75
CA LEU A 217 1.85 7.81 -10.47
C LEU A 217 2.77 8.63 -11.39
N GLU A 218 3.97 8.97 -10.91
CA GLU A 218 4.93 9.86 -11.58
C GLU A 218 5.25 9.45 -13.02
N PRO A 219 5.45 8.15 -13.36
CA PRO A 219 5.66 7.72 -14.73
C PRO A 219 4.56 8.13 -15.71
N PHE A 220 3.31 8.23 -15.25
CA PHE A 220 2.16 8.58 -16.09
C PHE A 220 2.00 10.10 -16.28
N LEU A 221 2.59 10.92 -15.40
CA LEU A 221 2.42 12.38 -15.45
C LEU A 221 2.99 13.01 -16.72
N ALA A 222 4.07 12.44 -17.27
CA ALA A 222 4.65 12.95 -18.52
C ALA A 222 3.67 12.83 -19.72
N LYS A 223 2.89 11.74 -19.79
CA LYS A 223 1.83 11.59 -20.79
C LYS A 223 0.64 12.49 -20.50
N LEU A 224 0.22 12.56 -19.25
CA LEU A 224 -0.85 13.45 -18.82
C LEU A 224 -0.54 14.92 -19.11
N GLN A 225 0.71 15.34 -18.94
CA GLN A 225 1.15 16.71 -19.25
C GLN A 225 0.80 17.14 -20.69
N SER A 226 0.81 16.23 -21.64
CA SER A 226 0.45 16.52 -23.03
C SER A 226 -1.06 16.50 -23.30
N ILE A 227 -1.86 15.91 -22.41
CA ILE A 227 -3.33 15.78 -22.52
C ILE A 227 -4.00 16.89 -21.69
N ASP A 228 -3.59 17.02 -20.42
CA ASP A 228 -4.12 17.98 -19.46
C ASP A 228 -3.01 18.38 -18.47
N SER A 229 -2.30 19.47 -18.80
CA SER A 229 -1.18 19.95 -17.99
C SER A 229 -1.62 20.42 -16.59
N GLN A 230 -2.86 20.89 -16.45
CA GLN A 230 -3.39 21.33 -15.16
C GLN A 230 -3.63 20.13 -14.25
N ALA A 231 -4.18 19.02 -14.75
CA ALA A 231 -4.36 17.80 -13.99
C ALA A 231 -3.02 17.20 -13.56
N ALA A 232 -2.01 17.20 -14.44
CA ALA A 232 -0.67 16.73 -14.08
C ALA A 232 -0.03 17.58 -12.96
N THR A 233 -0.14 18.90 -13.06
CA THR A 233 0.35 19.83 -12.04
C THR A 233 -0.40 19.64 -10.70
N ASN A 234 -1.71 19.46 -10.75
CA ASN A 234 -2.53 19.25 -9.56
C ASN A 234 -2.15 17.93 -8.84
N ALA A 235 -1.93 16.85 -9.58
CA ALA A 235 -1.54 15.57 -9.01
C ALA A 235 -0.19 15.67 -8.25
N MET A 236 0.81 16.31 -8.85
CA MET A 236 2.10 16.58 -8.22
C MET A 236 1.95 17.46 -6.98
N SER A 237 1.23 18.58 -7.08
CA SER A 237 1.04 19.54 -5.99
C SER A 237 0.28 18.95 -4.79
N THR A 238 -0.71 18.07 -5.02
CA THR A 238 -1.43 17.41 -3.92
C THR A 238 -0.54 16.42 -3.19
N TYR A 239 0.31 15.67 -3.88
CA TYR A 239 1.35 14.84 -3.26
C TYR A 239 2.32 15.67 -2.41
N GLU A 240 2.91 16.73 -3.00
CA GLU A 240 3.83 17.61 -2.29
C GLU A 240 3.19 18.22 -1.03
N THR A 241 1.91 18.58 -1.11
CA THR A 241 1.16 19.09 0.04
C THR A 241 0.98 18.02 1.12
N ALA A 242 0.66 16.78 0.75
CA ALA A 242 0.54 15.69 1.70
C ALA A 242 1.87 15.43 2.44
N ILE A 243 2.98 15.36 1.72
CA ILE A 243 4.32 15.20 2.30
C ILE A 243 4.68 16.39 3.20
N ALA A 244 4.41 17.63 2.76
CA ALA A 244 4.70 18.83 3.54
C ALA A 244 3.90 18.89 4.86
N THR A 245 2.67 18.35 4.86
CA THR A 245 1.80 18.30 6.05
C THR A 245 2.37 17.42 7.15
N VAL A 246 3.00 16.30 6.80
CA VAL A 246 3.58 15.39 7.80
C VAL A 246 5.07 15.68 8.10
N LYS A 247 5.76 16.41 7.24
CA LYS A 247 7.19 16.76 7.42
C LYS A 247 7.56 17.30 8.80
N PRO A 248 6.75 18.16 9.47
CA PRO A 248 7.08 18.68 10.81
C PRO A 248 7.19 17.63 11.92
N TYR A 249 6.70 16.42 11.67
CA TYR A 249 6.76 15.31 12.62
C TYR A 249 8.02 14.45 12.49
N PHE A 250 8.92 14.78 11.57
CA PHE A 250 10.19 14.07 11.36
C PHE A 250 11.37 14.93 11.80
N THR A 251 12.36 14.27 12.41
CA THR A 251 13.65 14.86 12.71
C THR A 251 14.64 14.51 11.59
N GLU A 252 15.41 15.49 11.14
CA GLU A 252 16.40 15.27 10.09
C GLU A 252 17.39 14.17 10.47
N GLY A 253 17.60 13.22 9.55
CA GLY A 253 18.51 12.07 9.75
C GLY A 253 17.91 10.93 10.56
N GLN A 254 16.65 10.99 10.95
CA GLN A 254 15.94 9.88 11.61
C GLN A 254 14.84 9.32 10.71
N VAL A 255 14.65 8.00 10.75
CA VAL A 255 13.54 7.31 10.07
C VAL A 255 12.25 7.49 10.87
N ALA A 256 12.32 7.35 12.19
CA ALA A 256 11.20 7.46 13.09
C ALA A 256 10.49 8.82 12.98
N ALA A 257 9.16 8.78 12.96
CA ALA A 257 8.32 9.96 13.14
C ALA A 257 8.08 10.26 14.63
N ALA A 258 7.57 11.45 14.93
CA ALA A 258 6.99 11.73 16.24
C ALA A 258 5.81 10.78 16.52
N PRO A 259 5.55 10.42 17.79
CA PRO A 259 4.45 9.54 18.16
C PRO A 259 3.10 10.03 17.62
N TYR A 260 2.37 9.16 16.93
CA TYR A 260 1.06 9.47 16.36
C TYR A 260 0.02 9.82 17.44
N SER A 261 0.10 9.18 18.60
CA SER A 261 -0.76 9.45 19.77
C SER A 261 -0.67 10.89 20.25
N GLY A 262 0.43 11.60 19.95
CA GLY A 262 0.62 13.01 20.26
C GLY A 262 -0.19 13.97 19.38
N LEU A 263 -0.77 13.52 18.27
CA LEU A 263 -1.55 14.37 17.37
C LEU A 263 -2.95 14.64 17.94
N ASN A 264 -3.33 15.91 17.95
CA ASN A 264 -4.69 16.32 18.28
C ASN A 264 -5.66 16.12 17.10
N ALA A 265 -6.96 16.27 17.35
CA ALA A 265 -8.00 16.04 16.35
C ALA A 265 -7.88 16.98 15.11
N ALA A 266 -7.41 18.22 15.29
CA ALA A 266 -7.23 19.16 14.18
C ALA A 266 -6.08 18.72 13.26
N GLN A 267 -4.96 18.30 13.83
CA GLN A 267 -3.81 17.77 13.08
C GLN A 267 -4.19 16.50 12.29
N ARG A 268 -4.91 15.57 12.93
CA ARG A 268 -5.44 14.36 12.23
C ARG A 268 -6.40 14.75 11.11
N GLY A 269 -7.28 15.72 11.34
CA GLY A 269 -8.21 16.22 10.31
C GLY A 269 -7.51 16.88 9.11
N GLU A 270 -6.37 17.53 9.34
CA GLU A 270 -5.53 18.08 8.27
C GLU A 270 -4.93 16.96 7.42
N ILE A 271 -4.37 15.93 8.05
CA ILE A 271 -3.83 14.72 7.37
C ILE A 271 -4.93 14.06 6.52
N VAL A 272 -6.13 13.86 7.08
CA VAL A 272 -7.28 13.31 6.34
C VAL A 272 -7.62 14.15 5.12
N THR A 273 -7.61 15.47 5.27
CA THR A 273 -7.96 16.41 4.21
C THR A 273 -6.98 16.33 3.03
N VAL A 274 -5.68 16.34 3.31
CA VAL A 274 -4.66 16.27 2.24
C VAL A 274 -4.61 14.88 1.59
N ALA A 275 -4.82 13.82 2.37
CA ALA A 275 -4.89 12.45 1.85
C ALA A 275 -6.03 12.28 0.84
N TYR A 276 -7.24 12.76 1.15
CA TYR A 276 -8.36 12.72 0.21
C TYR A 276 -8.13 13.58 -1.04
N ARG A 277 -7.50 14.75 -0.90
CA ARG A 277 -7.15 15.58 -2.07
C ARG A 277 -6.17 14.87 -3.00
N PHE A 278 -5.17 14.20 -2.44
CA PHE A 278 -4.23 13.42 -3.25
C PHE A 278 -4.93 12.24 -3.93
N ARG A 279 -5.78 11.49 -3.21
CA ARG A 279 -6.60 10.42 -3.81
C ARG A 279 -7.46 10.94 -4.97
N ASP A 280 -8.17 12.06 -4.78
CA ASP A 280 -9.06 12.62 -5.80
C ASP A 280 -8.27 13.06 -7.05
N ALA A 281 -7.04 13.55 -6.86
CA ALA A 281 -6.15 13.86 -7.98
C ALA A 281 -5.72 12.60 -8.75
N ILE A 282 -5.45 11.47 -8.07
CA ILE A 282 -5.13 10.19 -8.72
C ILE A 282 -6.33 9.69 -9.56
N ILE A 283 -7.55 9.82 -9.03
CA ILE A 283 -8.77 9.47 -9.76
C ILE A 283 -8.91 10.31 -11.03
N ASP A 284 -8.70 11.63 -10.95
CA ASP A 284 -8.73 12.53 -12.11
C ASP A 284 -7.67 12.16 -13.16
N VAL A 285 -6.44 11.84 -12.74
CA VAL A 285 -5.39 11.32 -13.64
C VAL A 285 -5.84 10.07 -14.37
N ARG A 286 -6.38 9.07 -13.65
CA ARG A 286 -6.90 7.83 -14.24
C ARG A 286 -7.95 8.08 -15.31
N GLU A 287 -8.92 8.97 -14.99
CA GLU A 287 -10.01 9.32 -15.91
C GLU A 287 -9.48 10.04 -17.17
N LYS A 288 -8.57 11.01 -17.01
CA LYS A 288 -7.96 11.77 -18.12
C LYS A 288 -7.12 10.90 -19.05
N LEU A 289 -6.44 9.88 -18.49
CA LEU A 289 -5.69 8.90 -19.25
C LEU A 289 -6.60 7.84 -19.90
N GLY A 290 -7.89 7.79 -19.53
CA GLY A 290 -8.85 6.81 -20.02
C GLY A 290 -8.56 5.38 -19.56
N ILE A 291 -7.90 5.21 -18.42
CA ILE A 291 -7.60 3.90 -17.81
C ILE A 291 -8.83 3.38 -17.08
N VAL A 292 -9.33 2.20 -17.43
CA VAL A 292 -10.64 1.64 -16.98
C VAL A 292 -10.42 0.41 -16.11
#